data_c1f0ca7251cc2c7bd456ce2ffff5964c
#
_entry.id   c1f0ca7251cc2c7bd456ce2ffff5964c
#
_cell.length_a   1.000
_cell.length_b   1.000
_cell.length_c   1.000
_cell.angle_alpha   90.00
_cell.angle_beta   90.00
_cell.angle_gamma   90.00
#
_symmetry.space_group_name_H-M   'P 1'
#
loop_
_entity.id
_entity.type
_entity.pdbx_description
1 polymer ?
#
loop_
_entity_poly.entity_id
_entity_poly.type
_entity_poly.pdbx_seq_one_letter_code
_entity_poly.pdbx_strand_id
1 'polypeptide(L)'
;NPYFYELKGQIYLETGKIKPAVAAYRKALSLMPTSSLLQISTAQAILEDSPDQNEIQEAINLLNKANISRPLGFSWLLLSRAYGMAGNEAAANYAAAEHSLRIGAQDIAERQAEQAKINAKDAKLRLKIDDLLVRIKNLKQKP
;
A
#
# COMPACT_ATOMS: atom_id res chain seq x y z
N ASN A 1 2.21 16.93 20.31
CA ASN A 1 1.15 17.11 19.33
C ASN A 1 1.48 16.36 18.06
N PRO A 2 0.65 15.40 17.63
CA PRO A 2 0.93 14.57 16.45
C PRO A 2 1.09 15.41 15.17
N TYR A 3 0.34 16.48 15.03
CA TYR A 3 0.41 17.35 13.85
C TYR A 3 1.76 18.05 13.70
N PHE A 4 2.40 18.36 14.82
CA PHE A 4 3.76 18.93 14.81
C PHE A 4 4.75 17.93 14.19
N TYR A 5 4.69 16.67 14.61
CA TYR A 5 5.60 15.64 14.10
C TYR A 5 5.26 15.26 12.66
N GLU A 6 4.00 15.27 12.28
CA GLU A 6 3.56 15.05 10.90
C GLU A 6 4.15 16.12 9.97
N LEU A 7 3.99 17.40 10.32
CA LEU A 7 4.55 18.51 9.55
C LEU A 7 6.07 18.42 9.46
N LYS A 8 6.72 18.10 10.57
CA LYS A 8 8.17 17.90 10.62
C LYS A 8 8.60 16.78 9.68
N GLY A 9 7.88 15.66 9.70
CA GLY A 9 8.13 14.54 8.79
C GLY A 9 8.00 14.94 7.33
N GLN A 10 6.96 15.69 6.99
CA GLN A 10 6.72 16.18 5.63
C GLN A 10 7.87 17.09 5.17
N ILE A 11 8.28 18.03 5.99
CA ILE A 11 9.38 18.94 5.65
C ILE A 11 10.68 18.15 5.43
N TYR A 12 10.99 17.19 6.29
CA TYR A 12 12.18 16.36 6.13
C TYR A 12 12.14 15.55 4.84
N LEU A 13 10.97 14.96 4.54
CA LEU A 13 10.82 14.15 3.33
C LEU A 13 11.02 15.02 2.08
N GLU A 14 10.37 16.18 2.03
CA GLU A 14 10.47 17.12 0.90
C GLU A 14 11.88 17.66 0.70
N THR A 15 12.67 17.75 1.77
CA THR A 15 14.06 18.25 1.71
C THR A 15 15.08 17.11 1.59
N GLY A 16 14.63 15.87 1.37
CA GLY A 16 15.52 14.73 1.15
C GLY A 16 16.14 14.15 2.42
N LYS A 17 15.70 14.58 3.59
CA LYS A 17 16.18 14.06 4.87
C LYS A 17 15.31 12.89 5.31
N ILE A 18 15.52 11.72 4.69
CA ILE A 18 14.59 10.60 4.80
C ILE A 18 14.61 9.96 6.19
N LYS A 19 15.78 9.69 6.77
CA LYS A 19 15.87 9.10 8.11
C LYS A 19 15.19 9.96 9.18
N PRO A 20 15.45 11.28 9.26
CA PRO A 20 14.69 12.14 10.15
C PRO A 20 13.19 12.16 9.86
N ALA A 21 12.79 12.06 8.59
CA ALA A 21 11.38 12.00 8.22
C ALA A 21 10.71 10.75 8.81
N VAL A 22 11.34 9.59 8.67
CA VAL A 22 10.83 8.33 9.25
C VAL A 22 10.65 8.47 10.76
N ALA A 23 11.65 9.01 11.46
CA ALA A 23 11.59 9.19 12.91
C ALA A 23 10.43 10.11 13.32
N ALA A 24 10.25 11.23 12.59
CA ALA A 24 9.17 12.16 12.86
C ALA A 24 7.79 11.53 12.63
N TYR A 25 7.61 10.83 11.52
CA TYR A 25 6.34 10.16 11.22
C TYR A 25 6.04 9.03 12.22
N ARG A 26 7.05 8.26 12.62
CA ARG A 26 6.85 7.24 13.67
C ARG A 26 6.40 7.86 14.99
N LYS A 27 6.94 9.03 15.32
CA LYS A 27 6.51 9.76 16.52
C LYS A 27 5.07 10.21 16.41
N ALA A 28 4.69 10.81 15.29
CA ALA A 28 3.31 11.22 15.04
C ALA A 28 2.37 10.01 15.13
N LEU A 29 2.73 8.90 14.49
CA LEU A 29 1.94 7.67 14.47
C LEU A 29 1.79 7.08 15.87
N SER A 30 2.83 7.16 16.72
CA SER A 30 2.76 6.69 18.11
C SER A 30 1.71 7.43 18.93
N LEU A 31 1.44 8.69 18.56
CA LEU A 31 0.43 9.54 19.20
C LEU A 31 -0.96 9.36 18.60
N MET A 32 -1.05 8.93 17.34
CA MET A 32 -2.32 8.67 16.64
C MET A 32 -2.22 7.36 15.84
N PRO A 33 -2.17 6.21 16.52
CA PRO A 33 -1.85 4.94 15.85
C PRO A 33 -2.90 4.44 14.86
N THR A 34 -4.13 4.94 14.94
CA THR A 34 -5.22 4.55 14.03
C THR A 34 -5.41 5.49 12.86
N SER A 35 -4.58 6.53 12.74
CA SER A 35 -4.67 7.47 11.63
C SER A 35 -4.20 6.80 10.34
N SER A 36 -5.13 6.61 9.39
CA SER A 36 -4.80 6.03 8.07
C SER A 36 -3.77 6.87 7.32
N LEU A 37 -3.90 8.19 7.38
CA LEU A 37 -2.96 9.08 6.70
C LEU A 37 -1.55 8.97 7.27
N LEU A 38 -1.42 8.88 8.59
CA LEU A 38 -0.10 8.70 9.23
C LEU A 38 0.47 7.31 8.97
N GLN A 39 -0.37 6.28 8.92
CA GLN A 39 0.07 4.94 8.53
C GLN A 39 0.66 4.96 7.11
N ILE A 40 0.00 5.61 6.17
CA ILE A 40 0.45 5.71 4.78
C ILE A 40 1.73 6.55 4.69
N SER A 41 1.77 7.72 5.34
CA SER A 41 2.95 8.60 5.31
C SER A 41 4.17 7.94 5.92
N THR A 42 3.99 7.22 7.04
CA THR A 42 5.08 6.47 7.68
C THR A 42 5.59 5.37 6.76
N ALA A 43 4.69 4.59 6.16
CA ALA A 43 5.06 3.54 5.22
C ALA A 43 5.81 4.11 4.02
N GLN A 44 5.35 5.22 3.45
CA GLN A 44 6.01 5.87 2.32
C GLN A 44 7.46 6.26 2.68
N ALA A 45 7.65 6.91 3.81
CA ALA A 45 8.97 7.33 4.26
C ALA A 45 9.90 6.13 4.50
N ILE A 46 9.38 5.06 5.11
CA ILE A 46 10.13 3.82 5.32
C ILE A 46 10.61 3.24 3.98
N LEU A 47 9.73 3.17 2.99
CA LEU A 47 10.07 2.58 1.69
C LEU A 47 11.12 3.42 0.92
N GLU A 48 11.23 4.70 1.21
CA GLU A 48 12.22 5.58 0.58
C GLU A 48 13.59 5.56 1.28
N ASP A 49 13.69 4.96 2.47
CA ASP A 49 14.91 4.94 3.29
C ASP A 49 15.76 3.67 3.09
N SER A 50 15.77 3.09 1.91
CA SER A 50 16.49 1.84 1.61
C SER A 50 16.22 0.78 2.69
N PRO A 51 14.96 0.37 2.88
CA PRO A 51 14.55 -0.45 4.03
C PRO A 51 15.10 -1.87 3.95
N ASP A 52 15.39 -2.46 5.12
CA ASP A 52 15.63 -3.90 5.24
C ASP A 52 14.30 -4.66 5.20
N GLN A 53 14.37 -6.00 5.24
CA GLN A 53 13.16 -6.83 5.14
C GLN A 53 12.19 -6.62 6.32
N ASN A 54 12.68 -6.33 7.51
CA ASN A 54 11.84 -6.03 8.66
C ASN A 54 11.10 -4.71 8.49
N GLU A 55 11.76 -3.70 7.96
CA GLU A 55 11.17 -2.39 7.67
C GLU A 55 10.16 -2.47 6.54
N ILE A 56 10.43 -3.26 5.51
CA ILE A 56 9.48 -3.51 4.41
C ILE A 56 8.22 -4.17 5.00
N GLN A 57 8.36 -5.15 5.89
CA GLN A 57 7.21 -5.78 6.52
C GLN A 57 6.42 -4.80 7.39
N GLU A 58 7.10 -3.90 8.09
CA GLU A 58 6.46 -2.83 8.85
C GLU A 58 5.60 -1.96 7.91
N ALA A 59 6.15 -1.54 6.78
CA ALA A 59 5.42 -0.75 5.79
C ALA A 59 4.19 -1.51 5.25
N ILE A 60 4.34 -2.80 4.94
CA ILE A 60 3.24 -3.65 4.48
C ILE A 60 2.12 -3.68 5.52
N ASN A 61 2.47 -3.88 6.79
CA ASN A 61 1.49 -3.96 7.86
C ASN A 61 0.73 -2.63 8.03
N LEU A 62 1.44 -1.51 7.95
CA LEU A 62 0.83 -0.17 8.04
C LEU A 62 -0.12 0.08 6.87
N LEU A 63 0.28 -0.27 5.67
CA LEU A 63 -0.54 -0.08 4.47
C LEU A 63 -1.77 -0.98 4.47
N ASN A 64 -1.64 -2.21 4.93
CA ASN A 64 -2.80 -3.10 5.07
C ASN A 64 -3.81 -2.54 6.09
N LYS A 65 -3.35 -2.03 7.22
CA LYS A 65 -4.23 -1.38 8.21
C LYS A 65 -4.93 -0.16 7.63
N ALA A 66 -4.19 0.68 6.91
CA ALA A 66 -4.75 1.87 6.27
C ALA A 66 -5.83 1.50 5.25
N ASN A 67 -5.60 0.44 4.46
CA ASN A 67 -6.54 0.00 3.42
C ASN A 67 -7.83 -0.61 4.01
N ILE A 68 -7.79 -1.16 5.22
CA ILE A 68 -9.00 -1.62 5.92
C ILE A 68 -9.87 -0.43 6.30
N SER A 69 -9.25 0.60 6.88
CA SER A 69 -9.99 1.76 7.41
C SER A 69 -10.40 2.74 6.33
N ARG A 70 -9.51 2.98 5.37
CA ARG A 70 -9.73 3.98 4.32
C ARG A 70 -8.91 3.64 3.08
N PRO A 71 -9.41 2.76 2.20
CA PRO A 71 -8.67 2.33 1.02
C PRO A 71 -8.57 3.45 -0.01
N LEU A 72 -7.41 4.11 -0.05
CA LEU A 72 -7.09 5.13 -1.04
C LEU A 72 -6.31 4.48 -2.18
N GLY A 73 -6.50 4.98 -3.43
CA GLY A 73 -5.75 4.45 -4.57
C GLY A 73 -4.25 4.47 -4.37
N PHE A 74 -3.74 5.59 -3.82
CA PHE A 74 -2.31 5.77 -3.57
C PHE A 74 -1.75 4.72 -2.59
N SER A 75 -2.49 4.35 -1.56
CA SER A 75 -2.04 3.35 -0.59
C SER A 75 -1.92 1.95 -1.22
N TRP A 76 -2.77 1.62 -2.18
CA TRP A 76 -2.65 0.38 -2.94
C TRP A 76 -1.40 0.36 -3.81
N LEU A 77 -1.06 1.51 -4.42
CA LEU A 77 0.17 1.61 -5.22
C LEU A 77 1.41 1.41 -4.35
N LEU A 78 1.46 2.04 -3.17
CA LEU A 78 2.55 1.85 -2.22
C LEU A 78 2.63 0.40 -1.74
N LEU A 79 1.49 -0.22 -1.49
CA LEU A 79 1.44 -1.62 -1.05
C LEU A 79 2.00 -2.56 -2.12
N SER A 80 1.66 -2.31 -3.39
CA SER A 80 2.23 -3.06 -4.51
C SER A 80 3.74 -2.95 -4.53
N ARG A 81 4.26 -1.73 -4.38
CA ARG A 81 5.71 -1.49 -4.32
C ARG A 81 6.36 -2.22 -3.15
N ALA A 82 5.76 -2.15 -1.97
CA ALA A 82 6.29 -2.82 -0.77
C ALA A 82 6.35 -4.34 -0.94
N TYR A 83 5.30 -4.94 -1.47
CA TYR A 83 5.30 -6.38 -1.76
C TYR A 83 6.35 -6.76 -2.80
N GLY A 84 6.54 -5.91 -3.83
CA GLY A 84 7.60 -6.13 -4.82
C GLY A 84 8.98 -6.13 -4.16
N MET A 85 9.23 -5.20 -3.25
CA MET A 85 10.48 -5.12 -2.49
C MET A 85 10.66 -6.32 -1.55
N ALA A 86 9.56 -6.89 -1.08
CA ALA A 86 9.58 -8.10 -0.25
C ALA A 86 9.75 -9.39 -1.07
N GLY A 87 9.72 -9.31 -2.40
CA GLY A 87 9.80 -10.48 -3.27
C GLY A 87 8.49 -11.24 -3.42
N ASN A 88 7.36 -10.67 -3.00
CA ASN A 88 6.06 -11.29 -3.11
C ASN A 88 5.31 -10.74 -4.33
N GLU A 89 5.61 -11.31 -5.51
CA GLU A 89 5.04 -10.83 -6.77
C GLU A 89 3.53 -11.01 -6.87
N ALA A 90 3.00 -12.11 -6.35
CA ALA A 90 1.55 -12.35 -6.40
C ALA A 90 0.79 -11.26 -5.63
N ALA A 91 1.23 -10.95 -4.41
CA ALA A 91 0.62 -9.88 -3.61
C ALA A 91 0.84 -8.50 -4.25
N ALA A 92 2.01 -8.27 -4.85
CA ALA A 92 2.30 -7.02 -5.56
C ALA A 92 1.33 -6.82 -6.73
N ASN A 93 1.12 -7.86 -7.54
CA ASN A 93 0.18 -7.80 -8.67
C ASN A 93 -1.26 -7.61 -8.21
N TYR A 94 -1.66 -8.25 -7.12
CA TYR A 94 -2.98 -8.06 -6.54
C TYR A 94 -3.18 -6.59 -6.12
N ALA A 95 -2.23 -6.03 -5.38
CA ALA A 95 -2.33 -4.63 -4.93
C ALA A 95 -2.31 -3.65 -6.12
N ALA A 96 -1.50 -3.94 -7.15
CA ALA A 96 -1.49 -3.16 -8.39
C ALA A 96 -2.85 -3.21 -9.10
N ALA A 97 -3.50 -4.36 -9.12
CA ALA A 97 -4.83 -4.51 -9.71
C ALA A 97 -5.89 -3.69 -8.95
N GLU A 98 -5.84 -3.69 -7.63
CA GLU A 98 -6.71 -2.85 -6.80
C GLU A 98 -6.51 -1.37 -7.11
N HIS A 99 -5.26 -0.93 -7.25
CA HIS A 99 -4.94 0.44 -7.65
C HIS A 99 -5.49 0.76 -9.04
N SER A 100 -5.23 -0.10 -10.02
CA SER A 100 -5.67 0.11 -11.40
C SER A 100 -7.19 0.21 -11.51
N LEU A 101 -7.91 -0.60 -10.74
CA LEU A 101 -9.37 -0.56 -10.71
C LEU A 101 -9.87 0.79 -10.19
N ARG A 102 -9.22 1.33 -9.16
CA ARG A 102 -9.62 2.61 -8.56
C ARG A 102 -9.37 3.81 -9.46
N ILE A 103 -8.40 3.72 -10.34
CA ILE A 103 -8.15 4.79 -11.34
C ILE A 103 -8.91 4.55 -12.65
N GLY A 104 -9.80 3.56 -12.70
CA GLY A 104 -10.65 3.30 -13.86
C GLY A 104 -9.99 2.47 -14.96
N ALA A 105 -8.78 1.96 -14.75
CA ALA A 105 -8.05 1.16 -15.73
C ALA A 105 -8.46 -0.32 -15.63
N GLN A 106 -9.70 -0.63 -16.04
CA GLN A 106 -10.31 -1.94 -15.83
C GLN A 106 -9.58 -3.08 -16.54
N ASP A 107 -9.12 -2.86 -17.77
CA ASP A 107 -8.41 -3.89 -18.53
C ASP A 107 -7.04 -4.20 -17.92
N ILE A 108 -6.34 -3.16 -17.47
CA ILE A 108 -5.06 -3.32 -16.79
C ILE A 108 -5.27 -4.06 -15.46
N ALA A 109 -6.29 -3.68 -14.70
CA ALA A 109 -6.64 -4.34 -13.44
C ALA A 109 -6.90 -5.83 -13.65
N GLU A 110 -7.64 -6.19 -14.69
CA GLU A 110 -7.94 -7.59 -15.01
C GLU A 110 -6.65 -8.39 -15.29
N ARG A 111 -5.77 -7.84 -16.13
CA ARG A 111 -4.50 -8.51 -16.45
C ARG A 111 -3.64 -8.70 -15.20
N GLN A 112 -3.56 -7.67 -14.36
CA GLN A 112 -2.78 -7.74 -13.12
C GLN A 112 -3.36 -8.76 -12.14
N ALA A 113 -4.68 -8.81 -12.01
CA ALA A 113 -5.35 -9.79 -11.15
C ALA A 113 -5.16 -11.21 -11.66
N GLU A 114 -5.25 -11.43 -12.97
CA GLU A 114 -4.98 -12.75 -13.58
C GLU A 114 -3.52 -13.16 -13.35
N GLN A 115 -2.59 -12.23 -13.50
CA GLN A 115 -1.17 -12.49 -13.24
C GLN A 115 -0.94 -12.85 -11.76
N ALA A 116 -1.61 -12.16 -10.85
CA ALA A 116 -1.54 -12.49 -9.43
C ALA A 116 -2.02 -13.91 -9.16
N LYS A 117 -3.11 -14.33 -9.82
CA LYS A 117 -3.70 -15.64 -9.65
C LYS A 117 -2.74 -16.78 -10.04
N ILE A 118 -1.95 -16.58 -11.09
CA ILE A 118 -0.99 -17.58 -11.56
C ILE A 118 0.04 -17.93 -10.48
N ASN A 119 0.50 -16.93 -9.73
CA ASN A 119 1.60 -17.09 -8.77
C ASN A 119 1.13 -17.17 -7.30
N ALA A 120 -0.15 -16.95 -7.02
CA ALA A 120 -0.65 -16.96 -5.66
C ALA A 120 -0.70 -18.37 -5.08
N LYS A 121 -0.02 -18.56 -3.96
CA LYS A 121 0.02 -19.86 -3.24
C LYS A 121 -0.81 -19.80 -1.95
N ASP A 122 -0.97 -18.64 -1.38
CA ASP A 122 -1.74 -18.42 -0.16
C ASP A 122 -3.24 -18.43 -0.46
N ALA A 123 -4.00 -19.26 0.26
CA ALA A 123 -5.43 -19.41 0.05
C ALA A 123 -6.20 -18.11 0.29
N LYS A 124 -5.79 -17.33 1.30
CA LYS A 124 -6.43 -16.05 1.63
C LYS A 124 -6.23 -15.04 0.50
N LEU A 125 -5.02 -14.97 -0.06
CA LEU A 125 -4.74 -14.09 -1.20
C LEU A 125 -5.52 -14.53 -2.43
N ARG A 126 -5.57 -15.84 -2.71
CA ARG A 126 -6.34 -16.36 -3.85
C ARG A 126 -7.82 -15.98 -3.77
N LEU A 127 -8.39 -16.02 -2.58
CA LEU A 127 -9.76 -15.62 -2.36
C LEU A 127 -9.97 -14.13 -2.67
N LYS A 128 -9.05 -13.28 -2.21
CA LYS A 128 -9.09 -11.84 -2.52
C LYS A 128 -8.98 -11.57 -4.01
N ILE A 129 -8.12 -12.30 -4.70
CA ILE A 129 -7.93 -12.17 -6.16
C ILE A 129 -9.22 -12.58 -6.89
N ASP A 130 -9.82 -13.70 -6.51
CA ASP A 130 -11.06 -14.16 -7.12
C ASP A 130 -12.20 -13.16 -6.92
N ASP A 131 -12.32 -12.59 -5.71
CA ASP A 131 -13.30 -11.54 -5.43
C ASP A 131 -13.06 -10.30 -6.29
N LEU A 132 -11.80 -9.91 -6.47
CA LEU A 132 -11.44 -8.77 -7.31
C LEU A 132 -11.81 -9.02 -8.77
N LEU A 133 -11.52 -10.20 -9.30
CA LEU A 133 -11.87 -10.58 -10.68
C LEU A 133 -13.38 -10.53 -10.90
N VAL A 134 -14.17 -10.98 -9.93
CA VAL A 134 -15.64 -10.87 -10.01
C VAL A 134 -16.07 -9.41 -10.04
N ARG A 135 -15.51 -8.57 -9.20
CA ARG A 135 -15.85 -7.13 -9.19
C ARG A 135 -15.50 -6.46 -10.52
N ILE A 136 -14.35 -6.79 -11.10
CA ILE A 136 -13.93 -6.25 -12.39
C ILE A 136 -14.91 -6.69 -13.49
N LYS A 137 -15.25 -7.97 -13.52
CA LYS A 137 -16.21 -8.52 -14.49
C LYS A 137 -17.56 -7.79 -14.40
N ASN A 138 -18.06 -7.60 -13.19
CA ASN A 138 -19.35 -6.92 -12.97
C ASN A 138 -19.30 -5.47 -13.43
N LEU A 139 -18.19 -4.77 -13.20
CA LEU A 139 -18.02 -3.38 -13.64
C LEU A 139 -17.97 -3.28 -15.17
N LYS A 140 -17.32 -4.22 -15.84
CA LYS A 140 -17.23 -4.25 -17.32
C LYS A 140 -18.56 -4.53 -17.98
N GLN A 141 -19.49 -5.20 -17.30
CA GLN A 141 -20.81 -5.53 -17.84
C GLN A 141 -21.84 -4.43 -17.65
N LYS A 142 -21.53 -3.37 -16.91
CA LYS A 142 -22.45 -2.23 -16.74
C LYS A 142 -22.48 -1.39 -18.00
N PRO A 143 -23.71 -0.94 -18.44
CA PRO A 143 -23.85 -0.06 -19.59
C PRO A 143 -23.30 1.34 -19.33
#